data_40f679158850bcffdeb5d826ce87012a
#
_entry.id   40f679158850bcffdeb5d826ce87012a
#
_cell.length_a   1.000
_cell.length_b   1.000
_cell.length_c   1.000
_cell.angle_alpha   90.00
_cell.angle_beta   90.00
_cell.angle_gamma   90.00
#
_symmetry.space_group_name_H-M   'P 1'
#
loop_
_entity.id
_entity.type
_entity.pdbx_description
1 polymer ?
#
loop_
_entity_poly.entity_id
_entity_poly.type
_entity_poly.pdbx_seq_one_letter_code
_entity_poly.pdbx_strand_id
1 'polypeptide(L)'
;MHVLIQNLAFYYAPNEVQLFLLDYKEGVEFNAYADPAILEHARLVSVASSVGFGVSFLSWLDKETKKRGELFKQFNVKDLSDYRKHGEMPRLIVVIDEFQVLFSDSSTKEKERVEAYLTTLLKKGRSYGVHLILATQTMHGPGINNSLMAQIANRIALSMDTEDSESILSDDVACELTPRIEGIFNNNGGHQKYHTKMSVPKAPDEFEPFIKRIHKEFNQRNLAPIEHKIYNGETALKMPNILKANEMRLHLGKEVDYEQKDLIVEFESNESHLLVVSQDLNARIALMKLFAQNFKTANKELLFYNAEKRLVR
;
A
#
# COMPACT_ATOMS: atom_id res chain seq x y z
N MET A 1 -10.93 10.80 -5.67
CA MET A 1 -9.80 10.36 -4.83
C MET A 1 -8.73 11.45 -4.67
N HIS A 2 -8.15 11.95 -5.74
CA HIS A 2 -7.06 12.95 -5.74
C HIS A 2 -7.35 14.22 -4.94
N VAL A 3 -8.55 14.80 -5.08
CA VAL A 3 -8.94 15.99 -4.30
C VAL A 3 -8.84 15.75 -2.80
N LEU A 4 -9.21 14.56 -2.33
CA LEU A 4 -9.13 14.20 -0.93
C LEU A 4 -7.66 14.08 -0.47
N ILE A 5 -6.81 13.43 -1.26
CA ILE A 5 -5.37 13.30 -0.98
C ILE A 5 -4.71 14.68 -0.92
N GLN A 6 -4.99 15.54 -1.92
CA GLN A 6 -4.42 16.87 -1.97
C GLN A 6 -4.90 17.78 -0.83
N ASN A 7 -6.18 17.69 -0.44
CA ASN A 7 -6.67 18.42 0.72
C ASN A 7 -5.97 17.98 2.01
N LEU A 8 -5.79 16.67 2.21
CA LEU A 8 -5.05 16.18 3.37
C LEU A 8 -3.62 16.72 3.40
N ALA A 9 -2.93 16.65 2.27
CA ALA A 9 -1.55 17.14 2.16
C ALA A 9 -1.44 18.67 2.26
N PHE A 10 -2.49 19.41 1.92
CA PHE A 10 -2.51 20.86 2.02
C PHE A 10 -2.73 21.36 3.46
N TYR A 11 -3.62 20.71 4.21
CA TYR A 11 -4.00 21.16 5.55
C TYR A 11 -3.14 20.60 6.68
N TYR A 12 -2.51 19.46 6.48
CA TYR A 12 -1.74 18.77 7.51
C TYR A 12 -0.29 18.61 7.10
N ALA A 13 0.61 18.62 8.07
CA ALA A 13 2.01 18.30 7.84
C ALA A 13 2.24 16.77 7.85
N PRO A 14 3.31 16.22 7.24
CA PRO A 14 3.57 14.78 7.22
C PRO A 14 3.87 14.14 8.57
N ASN A 15 4.30 14.92 9.58
CA ASN A 15 4.36 14.45 10.96
C ASN A 15 2.97 14.37 11.62
N GLU A 16 1.92 14.93 10.98
CA GLU A 16 0.54 14.85 11.44
C GLU A 16 -0.28 13.80 10.67
N VAL A 17 -0.03 13.68 9.34
CA VAL A 17 -0.74 12.76 8.44
C VAL A 17 0.24 12.10 7.49
N GLN A 18 0.22 10.78 7.41
CA GLN A 18 0.96 9.98 6.45
C GLN A 18 -0.01 9.20 5.55
N LEU A 19 0.29 9.16 4.26
CA LEU A 19 -0.53 8.54 3.24
C LEU A 19 0.08 7.20 2.79
N PHE A 20 -0.76 6.19 2.67
CA PHE A 20 -0.45 4.89 2.09
C PHE A 20 -1.41 4.69 0.92
N LEU A 21 -0.89 4.73 -0.29
CA LEU A 21 -1.65 4.74 -1.53
C LEU A 21 -1.43 3.41 -2.26
N LEU A 22 -2.46 2.58 -2.32
CA LEU A 22 -2.42 1.26 -2.97
C LEU A 22 -3.40 1.24 -4.13
N ASP A 23 -2.89 0.94 -5.32
CA ASP A 23 -3.66 0.80 -6.54
C ASP A 23 -3.62 -0.67 -7.02
N TYR A 24 -4.80 -1.26 -7.18
CA TYR A 24 -4.97 -2.63 -7.71
C TYR A 24 -5.40 -2.63 -9.17
N LYS A 25 -5.54 -1.44 -9.79
CA LYS A 25 -5.90 -1.28 -11.18
C LYS A 25 -4.74 -0.67 -11.97
N GLU A 26 -3.99 -1.46 -12.70
CA GLU A 26 -2.94 -1.06 -13.68
C GLU A 26 -1.96 0.06 -13.25
N GLY A 27 -1.98 0.48 -11.99
CA GLY A 27 -0.97 1.35 -11.40
C GLY A 27 -0.93 2.81 -11.85
N VAL A 28 -1.96 3.31 -12.51
CA VAL A 28 -1.93 4.65 -13.13
C VAL A 28 -2.31 5.76 -12.14
N GLU A 29 -3.26 5.49 -11.25
CA GLU A 29 -3.91 6.56 -10.46
C GLU A 29 -2.95 7.22 -9.45
N PHE A 30 -2.15 6.45 -8.71
CA PHE A 30 -1.31 7.04 -7.66
C PHE A 30 0.14 7.29 -8.08
N ASN A 31 0.54 6.92 -9.30
CA ASN A 31 1.89 7.17 -9.78
C ASN A 31 2.26 8.67 -9.75
N ALA A 32 1.28 9.54 -9.97
CA ALA A 32 1.45 10.99 -9.91
C ALA A 32 1.99 11.50 -8.56
N TYR A 33 1.90 10.70 -7.49
CA TYR A 33 2.46 11.03 -6.17
C TYR A 33 3.84 10.41 -5.90
N ALA A 34 4.39 9.71 -6.88
CA ALA A 34 5.71 9.07 -6.82
C ALA A 34 6.68 9.58 -7.90
N ASP A 35 6.19 9.95 -9.08
CA ASP A 35 6.97 10.34 -10.24
C ASP A 35 6.29 11.52 -10.98
N PRO A 36 6.99 12.60 -11.37
CA PRO A 36 8.44 12.82 -11.26
C PRO A 36 8.90 13.32 -9.86
N ALA A 37 7.98 13.54 -8.93
CA ALA A 37 8.30 13.98 -7.58
C ALA A 37 7.42 13.27 -6.55
N ILE A 38 8.02 12.83 -5.45
CA ILE A 38 7.32 12.15 -4.37
C ILE A 38 6.59 13.17 -3.52
N LEU A 39 5.30 12.95 -3.26
CA LEU A 39 4.57 13.74 -2.27
C LEU A 39 5.10 13.45 -0.86
N GLU A 40 5.51 14.49 -0.13
CA GLU A 40 6.13 14.36 1.19
C GLU A 40 5.31 13.55 2.22
N HIS A 41 3.99 13.53 2.08
CA HIS A 41 3.09 12.75 2.92
C HIS A 41 3.02 11.26 2.55
N ALA A 42 3.43 10.92 1.32
CA ALA A 42 3.30 9.56 0.79
C ALA A 42 4.37 8.64 1.37
N ARG A 43 4.03 7.88 2.40
CA ARG A 43 4.90 6.87 2.98
C ARG A 43 4.96 5.58 2.14
N LEU A 44 3.85 5.27 1.46
CA LEU A 44 3.78 4.18 0.49
C LEU A 44 3.02 4.65 -0.74
N VAL A 45 3.59 4.42 -1.91
CA VAL A 45 2.89 4.43 -3.19
C VAL A 45 3.11 3.08 -3.85
N SER A 46 2.04 2.30 -4.01
CA SER A 46 2.06 1.00 -4.67
C SER A 46 1.19 1.04 -5.90
N VAL A 47 1.82 0.99 -7.08
CA VAL A 47 1.17 1.12 -8.38
C VAL A 47 1.04 -0.20 -9.14
N ALA A 48 1.53 -1.30 -8.56
CA ALA A 48 1.41 -2.65 -9.10
C ALA A 48 1.17 -3.65 -7.97
N SER A 49 0.10 -3.40 -7.20
CA SER A 49 -0.19 -4.19 -6.00
C SER A 49 -0.62 -5.60 -6.35
N SER A 50 0.17 -6.60 -5.99
CA SER A 50 -0.30 -7.98 -5.92
C SER A 50 -1.12 -8.19 -4.66
N VAL A 51 -2.02 -9.18 -4.67
CA VAL A 51 -2.78 -9.56 -3.47
C VAL A 51 -1.85 -9.90 -2.31
N GLY A 52 -0.76 -10.65 -2.57
CA GLY A 52 0.24 -11.00 -1.56
C GLY A 52 0.88 -9.77 -0.91
N PHE A 53 1.21 -8.75 -1.70
CA PHE A 53 1.69 -7.46 -1.19
C PHE A 53 0.64 -6.81 -0.28
N GLY A 54 -0.63 -6.75 -0.71
CA GLY A 54 -1.72 -6.19 0.09
C GLY A 54 -1.93 -6.92 1.41
N VAL A 55 -1.89 -8.25 1.41
CA VAL A 55 -1.99 -9.05 2.65
C VAL A 55 -0.82 -8.74 3.59
N SER A 56 0.40 -8.62 3.07
CA SER A 56 1.58 -8.27 3.87
C SER A 56 1.48 -6.87 4.46
N PHE A 57 1.01 -5.90 3.66
CA PHE A 57 0.77 -4.54 4.10
C PHE A 57 -0.30 -4.46 5.21
N LEU A 58 -1.44 -5.13 5.04
CA LEU A 58 -2.49 -5.18 6.07
C LEU A 58 -1.99 -5.85 7.35
N SER A 59 -1.16 -6.88 7.24
CA SER A 59 -0.50 -7.52 8.39
C SER A 59 0.42 -6.54 9.12
N TRP A 60 1.21 -5.76 8.38
CA TRP A 60 2.05 -4.73 8.96
C TRP A 60 1.21 -3.64 9.66
N LEU A 61 0.13 -3.20 9.02
CA LEU A 61 -0.74 -2.17 9.58
C LEU A 61 -1.43 -2.62 10.87
N ASP A 62 -1.83 -3.89 10.95
CA ASP A 62 -2.36 -4.50 12.17
C ASP A 62 -1.31 -4.53 13.29
N LYS A 63 -0.06 -4.91 12.97
CA LYS A 63 1.07 -4.86 13.93
C LYS A 63 1.35 -3.44 14.39
N GLU A 64 1.36 -2.46 13.49
CA GLU A 64 1.54 -1.04 13.83
C GLU A 64 0.41 -0.54 14.74
N THR A 65 -0.83 -0.93 14.46
CA THR A 65 -1.99 -0.59 15.31
C THR A 65 -1.84 -1.18 16.71
N LYS A 66 -1.39 -2.42 16.83
CA LYS A 66 -1.11 -3.06 18.12
C LYS A 66 0.02 -2.36 18.88
N LYS A 67 1.11 -2.03 18.18
CA LYS A 67 2.25 -1.28 18.74
C LYS A 67 1.81 0.07 19.31
N ARG A 68 0.95 0.80 18.59
CA ARG A 68 0.36 2.04 19.09
C ARG A 68 -0.49 1.79 20.34
N GLY A 69 -1.27 0.70 20.35
CA GLY A 69 -2.05 0.31 21.53
C GLY A 69 -1.20 0.02 22.77
N GLU A 70 -0.06 -0.65 22.62
CA GLU A 70 0.88 -0.86 23.73
C GLU A 70 1.46 0.47 24.23
N LEU A 71 1.82 1.37 23.32
CA LEU A 71 2.32 2.68 23.68
C LEU A 71 1.26 3.51 24.41
N PHE A 72 0.00 3.48 23.97
CA PHE A 72 -1.10 4.19 24.65
C PHE A 72 -1.33 3.67 26.07
N LYS A 73 -1.19 2.36 26.31
CA LYS A 73 -1.23 1.78 27.64
C LYS A 73 -0.11 2.32 28.54
N GLN A 74 1.12 2.41 28.01
CA GLN A 74 2.27 2.95 28.76
C GLN A 74 2.05 4.40 29.21
N PHE A 75 1.39 5.21 28.40
CA PHE A 75 1.05 6.60 28.70
C PHE A 75 -0.31 6.76 29.40
N ASN A 76 -1.03 5.66 29.65
CA ASN A 76 -2.37 5.66 30.24
C ASN A 76 -3.36 6.55 29.48
N VAL A 77 -3.31 6.51 28.14
CA VAL A 77 -4.20 7.27 27.24
C VAL A 77 -5.10 6.32 26.44
N LYS A 78 -6.24 6.84 25.95
CA LYS A 78 -7.27 6.02 25.29
C LYS A 78 -7.17 6.06 23.76
N ASP A 79 -6.68 7.16 23.21
CA ASP A 79 -6.66 7.40 21.78
C ASP A 79 -5.49 8.28 21.34
N LEU A 80 -5.33 8.44 20.02
CA LEU A 80 -4.28 9.26 19.42
C LEU A 80 -4.36 10.74 19.84
N SER A 81 -5.56 11.28 20.06
CA SER A 81 -5.72 12.69 20.44
C SER A 81 -5.13 12.96 21.83
N ASP A 82 -5.34 12.03 22.75
CA ASP A 82 -4.74 12.11 24.08
C ASP A 82 -3.23 11.84 24.04
N TYR A 83 -2.78 10.86 23.23
CA TYR A 83 -1.35 10.57 23.09
C TYR A 83 -0.56 11.77 22.54
N ARG A 84 -1.12 12.55 21.62
CA ARG A 84 -0.47 13.75 21.05
C ARG A 84 -0.16 14.84 22.06
N LYS A 85 -0.67 14.76 23.28
CA LYS A 85 -0.26 15.63 24.40
C LYS A 85 1.09 15.21 24.99
N HIS A 86 1.56 14.00 24.69
CA HIS A 86 2.79 13.41 25.22
C HIS A 86 3.89 13.28 24.16
N GLY A 87 3.53 13.23 22.88
CA GLY A 87 4.50 13.09 21.79
C GLY A 87 3.85 13.17 20.41
N GLU A 88 4.69 13.30 19.41
CA GLU A 88 4.24 13.32 18.01
C GLU A 88 3.89 11.92 17.53
N MET A 89 2.76 11.80 16.83
CA MET A 89 2.37 10.58 16.15
C MET A 89 1.42 10.94 14.99
N PRO A 90 1.75 10.57 13.74
CA PRO A 90 0.89 10.85 12.60
C PRO A 90 -0.36 9.97 12.56
N ARG A 91 -1.44 10.49 11.99
CA ARG A 91 -2.52 9.65 11.46
C ARG A 91 -2.04 8.92 10.22
N LEU A 92 -2.38 7.65 10.09
CA LEU A 92 -2.14 6.85 8.91
C LEU A 92 -3.44 6.79 8.10
N ILE A 93 -3.42 7.39 6.92
CA ILE A 93 -4.54 7.35 5.99
C ILE A 93 -4.18 6.37 4.88
N VAL A 94 -4.88 5.27 4.86
CA VAL A 94 -4.68 4.20 3.87
C VAL A 94 -5.77 4.32 2.81
N VAL A 95 -5.36 4.55 1.59
CA VAL A 95 -6.25 4.62 0.42
C VAL A 95 -6.00 3.38 -0.42
N ILE A 96 -7.04 2.57 -0.59
CA ILE A 96 -6.98 1.37 -1.41
C ILE A 96 -7.98 1.53 -2.55
N ASP A 97 -7.46 1.70 -3.76
CA ASP A 97 -8.28 1.72 -4.96
C ASP A 97 -8.49 0.30 -5.48
N GLU A 98 -9.70 0.00 -5.96
CA GLU A 98 -10.17 -1.32 -6.37
C GLU A 98 -9.95 -2.40 -5.29
N PHE A 99 -10.33 -2.07 -4.04
CA PHE A 99 -10.06 -2.95 -2.89
C PHE A 99 -10.69 -4.34 -2.99
N GLN A 100 -11.74 -4.52 -3.83
CA GLN A 100 -12.36 -5.83 -4.08
C GLN A 100 -11.40 -6.85 -4.70
N VAL A 101 -10.33 -6.40 -5.37
CA VAL A 101 -9.29 -7.28 -5.92
C VAL A 101 -8.60 -8.08 -4.81
N LEU A 102 -8.49 -7.54 -3.61
CA LEU A 102 -7.99 -8.27 -2.44
C LEU A 102 -8.79 -9.54 -2.12
N PHE A 103 -10.03 -9.63 -2.61
CA PHE A 103 -10.91 -10.77 -2.41
C PHE A 103 -11.07 -11.63 -3.67
N SER A 104 -11.04 -11.04 -4.87
CA SER A 104 -11.30 -11.78 -6.12
C SER A 104 -10.15 -12.71 -6.48
N ASP A 105 -8.92 -12.23 -6.42
CA ASP A 105 -7.73 -12.94 -6.91
C ASP A 105 -6.98 -13.71 -5.81
N SER A 106 -7.60 -13.86 -4.65
CA SER A 106 -7.00 -14.48 -3.47
C SER A 106 -7.40 -15.94 -3.29
N SER A 107 -6.51 -16.73 -2.72
CA SER A 107 -6.86 -18.01 -2.14
C SER A 107 -7.82 -17.84 -0.96
N THR A 108 -8.59 -18.90 -0.62
CA THR A 108 -9.52 -18.88 0.53
C THR A 108 -8.85 -18.40 1.81
N LYS A 109 -7.63 -18.86 2.08
CA LYS A 109 -6.84 -18.48 3.26
C LYS A 109 -6.43 -17.00 3.27
N GLU A 110 -6.13 -16.44 2.10
CA GLU A 110 -5.81 -15.01 1.98
C GLU A 110 -7.05 -14.15 2.17
N LYS A 111 -8.20 -14.56 1.61
CA LYS A 111 -9.50 -13.88 1.82
C LYS A 111 -9.85 -13.76 3.29
N GLU A 112 -9.77 -14.87 4.04
CA GLU A 112 -10.00 -14.88 5.48
C GLU A 112 -9.07 -13.94 6.24
N ARG A 113 -7.80 -13.86 5.84
CA ARG A 113 -6.83 -12.94 6.44
C ARG A 113 -7.15 -11.48 6.13
N VAL A 114 -7.45 -11.16 4.86
CA VAL A 114 -7.85 -9.81 4.44
C VAL A 114 -9.08 -9.36 5.22
N GLU A 115 -10.10 -10.19 5.29
CA GLU A 115 -11.34 -9.89 6.02
C GLU A 115 -11.07 -9.64 7.51
N ALA A 116 -10.27 -10.49 8.14
CA ALA A 116 -9.91 -10.35 9.54
C ALA A 116 -9.14 -9.04 9.83
N TYR A 117 -8.17 -8.70 8.99
CA TYR A 117 -7.42 -7.44 9.13
C TYR A 117 -8.30 -6.22 8.88
N LEU A 118 -9.07 -6.18 7.78
CA LEU A 118 -9.95 -5.06 7.49
C LEU A 118 -10.99 -4.87 8.59
N THR A 119 -11.62 -5.95 9.04
CA THR A 119 -12.60 -5.89 10.15
C THR A 119 -11.97 -5.32 11.44
N THR A 120 -10.76 -5.74 11.78
CA THR A 120 -10.06 -5.25 12.97
C THR A 120 -9.70 -3.77 12.84
N LEU A 121 -9.17 -3.38 11.68
CA LEU A 121 -8.77 -1.99 11.40
C LEU A 121 -9.98 -1.05 11.34
N LEU A 122 -11.07 -1.44 10.70
CA LEU A 122 -12.30 -0.64 10.65
C LEU A 122 -12.92 -0.45 12.03
N LYS A 123 -12.90 -1.48 12.89
CA LYS A 123 -13.44 -1.40 14.24
C LYS A 123 -12.58 -0.58 15.20
N LYS A 124 -11.28 -0.71 15.13
CA LYS A 124 -10.36 -0.19 16.17
C LYS A 124 -9.42 0.89 15.65
N GLY A 125 -9.14 0.95 14.35
CA GLY A 125 -8.13 1.82 13.77
C GLY A 125 -8.29 3.28 14.14
N ARG A 126 -9.51 3.79 14.16
CA ARG A 126 -9.82 5.19 14.51
C ARG A 126 -9.16 5.66 15.81
N SER A 127 -9.25 4.87 16.86
CA SER A 127 -8.66 5.22 18.15
C SER A 127 -7.15 5.30 18.10
N TYR A 128 -6.53 4.49 17.24
CA TYR A 128 -5.07 4.46 17.04
C TYR A 128 -4.59 5.39 15.93
N GLY A 129 -5.49 6.18 15.34
CA GLY A 129 -5.17 7.10 14.24
C GLY A 129 -4.93 6.41 12.91
N VAL A 130 -5.54 5.25 12.68
CA VAL A 130 -5.50 4.51 11.40
C VAL A 130 -6.87 4.62 10.75
N HIS A 131 -6.91 5.14 9.52
CA HIS A 131 -8.13 5.36 8.76
C HIS A 131 -8.01 4.72 7.39
N LEU A 132 -9.03 3.97 6.98
CA LEU A 132 -9.12 3.33 5.67
C LEU A 132 -10.08 4.12 4.78
N ILE A 133 -9.67 4.34 3.54
CA ILE A 133 -10.49 4.84 2.44
C ILE A 133 -10.46 3.74 1.39
N LEU A 134 -11.58 3.06 1.25
CA LEU A 134 -11.75 1.93 0.35
C LEU A 134 -12.56 2.40 -0.86
N ALA A 135 -12.00 2.28 -2.04
CA ALA A 135 -12.67 2.63 -3.28
C ALA A 135 -12.83 1.40 -4.17
N THR A 136 -13.94 1.36 -4.90
CA THR A 136 -14.26 0.33 -5.86
C THR A 136 -15.19 0.87 -6.92
N GLN A 137 -15.17 0.29 -8.11
CA GLN A 137 -16.12 0.61 -9.18
C GLN A 137 -17.40 -0.23 -9.06
N THR A 138 -17.38 -1.35 -8.34
CA THR A 138 -18.54 -2.20 -8.12
C THR A 138 -18.49 -2.91 -6.79
N MET A 139 -19.66 -3.15 -6.22
CA MET A 139 -19.82 -3.99 -5.02
C MET A 139 -20.04 -5.46 -5.37
N HIS A 140 -20.19 -5.78 -6.66
CA HIS A 140 -20.34 -7.15 -7.15
C HIS A 140 -18.99 -7.84 -7.16
N GLY A 141 -18.74 -8.66 -6.17
CA GLY A 141 -17.48 -9.42 -6.07
C GLY A 141 -17.46 -10.35 -4.87
N PRO A 142 -16.71 -11.45 -4.95
CA PRO A 142 -16.58 -12.37 -3.83
C PRO A 142 -15.85 -11.68 -2.68
N GLY A 143 -16.44 -11.69 -1.48
CA GLY A 143 -15.76 -11.34 -0.25
C GLY A 143 -16.13 -10.00 0.40
N ILE A 144 -16.83 -9.11 -0.32
CA ILE A 144 -17.40 -7.92 0.33
C ILE A 144 -18.72 -8.35 0.96
N ASN A 145 -18.71 -8.55 2.24
CA ASN A 145 -19.88 -9.01 2.98
C ASN A 145 -20.52 -7.88 3.80
N ASN A 146 -21.79 -8.09 4.17
CA ASN A 146 -22.55 -7.12 4.96
C ASN A 146 -21.91 -6.82 6.33
N SER A 147 -21.13 -7.76 6.90
CA SER A 147 -20.43 -7.56 8.16
C SER A 147 -19.32 -6.54 8.05
N LEU A 148 -18.56 -6.57 6.95
CA LEU A 148 -17.53 -5.59 6.63
C LEU A 148 -18.16 -4.21 6.36
N MET A 149 -19.21 -4.19 5.50
CA MET A 149 -19.91 -2.95 5.15
C MET A 149 -20.56 -2.27 6.36
N ALA A 150 -21.05 -3.02 7.33
CA ALA A 150 -21.62 -2.47 8.56
C ALA A 150 -20.60 -1.71 9.43
N GLN A 151 -19.29 -1.90 9.22
CA GLN A 151 -18.24 -1.15 9.92
C GLN A 151 -17.91 0.19 9.23
N ILE A 152 -18.43 0.42 8.01
CA ILE A 152 -18.16 1.62 7.20
C ILE A 152 -19.36 2.54 7.28
N ALA A 153 -19.33 3.48 8.23
CA ALA A 153 -20.43 4.42 8.42
C ALA A 153 -20.43 5.55 7.36
N ASN A 154 -19.25 6.05 6.97
CA ASN A 154 -19.14 7.11 5.97
C ASN A 154 -19.05 6.50 4.58
N ARG A 155 -19.98 6.85 3.72
CA ARG A 155 -20.08 6.34 2.35
C ARG A 155 -20.22 7.49 1.37
N ILE A 156 -19.54 7.36 0.22
CA ILE A 156 -19.69 8.28 -0.90
C ILE A 156 -20.07 7.43 -2.10
N ALA A 157 -21.23 7.68 -2.66
CA ALA A 157 -21.69 7.08 -3.90
C ALA A 157 -21.65 8.10 -5.03
N LEU A 158 -21.09 7.71 -6.15
CA LEU A 158 -21.15 8.44 -7.41
C LEU A 158 -22.20 7.79 -8.29
N SER A 159 -22.41 8.30 -9.52
CA SER A 159 -23.31 7.66 -10.48
C SER A 159 -22.91 6.20 -10.72
N MET A 160 -23.84 5.27 -10.49
CA MET A 160 -23.67 3.82 -10.58
C MET A 160 -24.99 3.14 -10.95
N ASP A 161 -24.96 1.83 -11.14
CA ASP A 161 -26.17 1.04 -11.35
C ASP A 161 -27.01 0.85 -10.07
N THR A 162 -28.22 0.28 -10.23
CA THR A 162 -29.16 0.08 -9.14
C THR A 162 -28.63 -0.86 -8.05
N GLU A 163 -28.01 -1.97 -8.44
CA GLU A 163 -27.57 -3.01 -7.49
C GLU A 163 -26.43 -2.48 -6.61
N ASP A 164 -25.49 -1.75 -7.19
CA ASP A 164 -24.41 -1.10 -6.46
C ASP A 164 -24.93 0.03 -5.55
N SER A 165 -25.91 0.82 -6.04
CA SER A 165 -26.56 1.87 -5.24
C SER A 165 -27.26 1.30 -4.01
N GLU A 166 -28.09 0.28 -4.19
CA GLU A 166 -28.76 -0.42 -3.09
C GLU A 166 -27.78 -1.01 -2.08
N SER A 167 -26.65 -1.57 -2.56
CA SER A 167 -25.60 -2.14 -1.71
C SER A 167 -24.90 -1.08 -0.86
N ILE A 168 -24.68 0.13 -1.38
CA ILE A 168 -23.95 1.20 -0.70
C ILE A 168 -24.90 2.10 0.10
N LEU A 169 -26.05 2.49 -0.47
CA LEU A 169 -26.95 3.50 0.07
C LEU A 169 -28.27 2.95 0.63
N SER A 170 -28.55 1.66 0.41
CA SER A 170 -29.84 1.03 0.74
C SER A 170 -31.02 1.61 -0.03
N ASP A 171 -30.75 2.21 -1.17
CA ASP A 171 -31.70 2.70 -2.17
C ASP A 171 -31.03 2.91 -3.54
N ASP A 172 -31.81 3.29 -4.55
CA ASP A 172 -31.39 3.46 -5.95
C ASP A 172 -31.01 4.89 -6.33
N VAL A 173 -30.94 5.82 -5.37
CA VAL A 173 -30.75 7.26 -5.62
C VAL A 173 -29.47 7.60 -6.40
N ALA A 174 -28.44 6.76 -6.34
CA ALA A 174 -27.20 7.00 -7.06
C ALA A 174 -27.32 6.75 -8.58
N CYS A 175 -28.37 6.05 -9.04
CA CYS A 175 -28.65 5.84 -10.48
C CYS A 175 -29.04 7.14 -11.19
N GLU A 176 -29.67 8.06 -10.45
CA GLU A 176 -30.17 9.32 -10.98
C GLU A 176 -29.15 10.45 -10.99
N LEU A 177 -27.95 10.20 -10.45
CA LEU A 177 -26.89 11.21 -10.36
C LEU A 177 -26.30 11.53 -11.73
N THR A 178 -26.05 12.81 -11.95
CA THR A 178 -25.31 13.26 -13.12
C THR A 178 -23.85 12.81 -13.01
N PRO A 179 -23.37 11.94 -13.95
CA PRO A 179 -22.00 11.40 -13.88
C PRO A 179 -20.94 12.51 -13.81
N ARG A 180 -19.92 12.31 -12.96
CA ARG A 180 -18.78 13.22 -12.72
C ARG A 180 -19.12 14.58 -12.12
N ILE A 181 -20.40 14.90 -11.89
CA ILE A 181 -20.86 16.19 -11.35
C ILE A 181 -21.46 16.03 -9.97
N GLU A 182 -22.24 14.97 -9.77
CA GLU A 182 -23.00 14.77 -8.55
C GLU A 182 -22.57 13.50 -7.82
N GLY A 183 -22.74 13.51 -6.52
CA GLY A 183 -22.53 12.37 -5.63
C GLY A 183 -23.43 12.46 -4.41
N ILE A 184 -23.56 11.36 -3.70
CA ILE A 184 -24.23 11.27 -2.40
C ILE A 184 -23.17 11.00 -1.33
N PHE A 185 -23.14 11.85 -0.32
CA PHE A 185 -22.44 11.57 0.93
C PHE A 185 -23.44 11.07 1.97
N ASN A 186 -23.10 9.97 2.63
CA ASN A 186 -23.87 9.42 3.74
C ASN A 186 -22.94 9.12 4.90
N ASN A 187 -23.26 9.58 6.09
CA ASN A 187 -22.44 9.40 7.30
C ASN A 187 -23.05 8.41 8.31
N ASN A 188 -24.04 7.65 7.89
CA ASN A 188 -24.77 6.72 8.77
C ASN A 188 -25.11 5.39 8.08
N GLY A 189 -24.06 4.73 7.53
CA GLY A 189 -24.17 3.35 7.04
C GLY A 189 -25.13 3.13 5.87
N GLY A 190 -25.40 4.17 5.07
CA GLY A 190 -26.28 4.09 3.91
C GLY A 190 -27.76 4.36 4.20
N HIS A 191 -28.17 4.74 5.42
CA HIS A 191 -29.55 5.06 5.71
C HIS A 191 -30.03 6.30 4.95
N GLN A 192 -31.10 6.20 4.18
CA GLN A 192 -31.67 7.21 3.28
C GLN A 192 -31.82 8.59 3.93
N LYS A 193 -32.28 8.64 5.18
CA LYS A 193 -32.48 9.89 5.94
C LYS A 193 -31.23 10.77 6.03
N TYR A 194 -30.06 10.19 5.88
CA TYR A 194 -28.76 10.86 6.04
C TYR A 194 -28.05 11.09 4.72
N HIS A 195 -28.76 10.95 3.58
CA HIS A 195 -28.21 11.27 2.28
C HIS A 195 -28.04 12.78 2.14
N THR A 196 -26.86 13.18 1.73
CA THR A 196 -26.55 14.56 1.38
C THR A 196 -26.01 14.59 -0.04
N LYS A 197 -26.77 15.19 -0.95
CA LYS A 197 -26.33 15.38 -2.33
C LYS A 197 -25.18 16.39 -2.36
N MET A 198 -24.12 16.07 -3.07
CA MET A 198 -22.91 16.88 -3.17
C MET A 198 -22.49 17.09 -4.62
N SER A 199 -21.83 18.19 -4.89
CA SER A 199 -21.11 18.40 -6.14
C SER A 199 -19.73 17.75 -6.05
N VAL A 200 -19.36 16.97 -7.06
CA VAL A 200 -18.05 16.30 -7.11
C VAL A 200 -16.99 17.29 -7.57
N PRO A 201 -15.98 17.59 -6.76
CA PRO A 201 -14.93 18.50 -7.17
C PRO A 201 -14.03 17.85 -8.23
N LYS A 202 -13.69 18.60 -9.27
CA LYS A 202 -12.73 18.16 -10.29
C LYS A 202 -11.30 18.18 -9.70
N ALA A 203 -10.55 17.11 -9.89
CA ALA A 203 -9.13 17.11 -9.59
C ALA A 203 -8.36 18.00 -10.58
N PRO A 204 -7.23 18.63 -10.18
CA PRO A 204 -6.35 19.30 -11.12
C PRO A 204 -5.87 18.34 -12.20
N ASP A 205 -5.66 18.85 -13.40
CA ASP A 205 -5.12 18.05 -14.52
C ASP A 205 -3.62 17.79 -14.34
N GLU A 206 -2.91 18.63 -13.56
CA GLU A 206 -1.48 18.51 -13.26
C GLU A 206 -1.22 18.45 -11.75
N PHE A 207 -0.46 17.47 -11.30
CA PHE A 207 -0.14 17.26 -9.88
C PHE A 207 1.22 17.83 -9.47
N GLU A 208 2.16 17.91 -10.41
CA GLU A 208 3.52 18.36 -10.15
C GLU A 208 3.62 19.76 -9.53
N PRO A 209 2.85 20.78 -9.99
CA PRO A 209 2.86 22.10 -9.36
C PRO A 209 2.40 22.07 -7.90
N PHE A 210 1.41 21.25 -7.59
CA PHE A 210 0.95 21.03 -6.21
C PHE A 210 2.04 20.39 -5.35
N ILE A 211 2.67 19.32 -5.82
CA ILE A 211 3.74 18.62 -5.10
C ILE A 211 4.92 19.57 -4.85
N LYS A 212 5.36 20.33 -5.85
CA LYS A 212 6.43 21.35 -5.71
C LYS A 212 6.09 22.40 -4.67
N ARG A 213 4.83 22.82 -4.58
CA ARG A 213 4.38 23.74 -3.54
C ARG A 213 4.49 23.11 -2.16
N ILE A 214 4.04 21.88 -1.98
CA ILE A 214 4.15 21.14 -0.72
C ILE A 214 5.62 20.98 -0.31
N HIS A 215 6.51 20.60 -1.22
CA HIS A 215 7.95 20.53 -0.97
C HIS A 215 8.53 21.84 -0.47
N LYS A 216 8.15 22.96 -1.10
CA LYS A 216 8.62 24.29 -0.67
C LYS A 216 8.18 24.63 0.75
N GLU A 217 6.91 24.40 1.08
CA GLU A 217 6.36 24.61 2.43
C GLU A 217 7.07 23.73 3.46
N PHE A 218 7.37 22.50 3.08
CA PHE A 218 8.04 21.52 3.91
C PHE A 218 9.47 21.91 4.26
N ASN A 219 10.26 22.29 3.26
CA ASN A 219 11.63 22.72 3.45
C ASN A 219 11.72 23.95 4.37
N GLN A 220 10.70 24.80 4.38
CA GLN A 220 10.65 25.95 5.28
C GLN A 220 10.39 25.59 6.74
N ARG A 221 9.71 24.43 6.99
CA ARG A 221 9.36 23.99 8.36
C ARG A 221 10.43 23.13 9.02
N ASN A 222 11.49 22.76 8.30
CA ASN A 222 12.59 21.94 8.82
C ASN A 222 12.14 20.62 9.47
N LEU A 223 11.10 19.98 8.91
CA LEU A 223 10.56 18.74 9.43
C LEU A 223 11.47 17.55 9.08
N ALA A 224 11.48 16.54 9.96
CA ALA A 224 12.23 15.33 9.71
C ALA A 224 11.71 14.62 8.45
N PRO A 225 12.60 14.16 7.55
CA PRO A 225 12.18 13.45 6.35
C PRO A 225 11.48 12.13 6.71
N ILE A 226 10.46 11.78 5.94
CA ILE A 226 9.76 10.51 6.06
C ILE A 226 10.41 9.50 5.11
N GLU A 227 10.50 8.25 5.52
CA GLU A 227 10.86 7.17 4.62
C GLU A 227 9.75 6.93 3.60
N HIS A 228 10.06 7.05 2.33
CA HIS A 228 9.14 6.79 1.22
C HIS A 228 9.39 5.38 0.67
N LYS A 229 8.33 4.60 0.51
CA LYS A 229 8.36 3.31 -0.18
C LYS A 229 7.56 3.41 -1.46
N ILE A 230 8.23 3.17 -2.59
CA ILE A 230 7.58 3.10 -3.89
C ILE A 230 7.66 1.66 -4.36
N TYR A 231 6.51 1.06 -4.63
CA TYR A 231 6.38 -0.29 -5.16
C TYR A 231 5.69 -0.22 -6.52
N ASN A 232 6.47 -0.28 -7.58
CA ASN A 232 5.99 -0.23 -8.97
C ASN A 232 6.22 -1.53 -9.75
N GLY A 233 6.70 -2.59 -9.09
CA GLY A 233 7.01 -3.86 -9.72
C GLY A 233 8.26 -3.85 -10.63
N GLU A 234 8.77 -2.67 -11.00
CA GLU A 234 9.86 -2.50 -11.95
C GLU A 234 11.18 -2.01 -11.32
N THR A 235 11.16 -1.69 -10.03
CA THR A 235 12.35 -1.11 -9.37
C THR A 235 13.50 -2.11 -9.35
N ALA A 236 14.56 -1.79 -10.08
CA ALA A 236 15.79 -2.56 -10.07
C ALA A 236 16.36 -2.64 -8.63
N LEU A 237 16.54 -3.84 -8.14
CA LEU A 237 17.10 -4.06 -6.82
C LEU A 237 18.56 -3.62 -6.80
N LYS A 238 18.91 -2.74 -5.86
CA LYS A 238 20.30 -2.38 -5.60
C LYS A 238 20.91 -3.47 -4.71
N MET A 239 22.04 -4.01 -5.14
CA MET A 239 22.80 -4.93 -4.30
C MET A 239 23.25 -4.23 -3.01
N PRO A 240 23.16 -4.90 -1.85
CA PRO A 240 23.70 -4.35 -0.61
C PRO A 240 25.22 -4.17 -0.75
N ASN A 241 25.73 -3.06 -0.24
CA ASN A 241 27.15 -2.71 -0.35
C ASN A 241 28.08 -3.57 0.51
N ILE A 242 27.56 -4.44 1.36
CA ILE A 242 28.36 -5.19 2.35
C ILE A 242 27.90 -6.64 2.37
N LEU A 243 28.65 -7.48 1.64
CA LEU A 243 28.67 -8.91 1.92
C LEU A 243 29.92 -9.17 2.81
N LYS A 244 29.72 -9.75 3.98
CA LYS A 244 30.86 -10.15 4.84
C LYS A 244 31.65 -11.22 4.13
N ALA A 245 32.95 -11.01 3.97
CA ALA A 245 33.84 -11.80 3.13
C ALA A 245 33.97 -13.32 3.49
N ASN A 246 33.50 -13.74 4.64
CA ASN A 246 33.68 -15.12 5.14
C ASN A 246 32.41 -15.99 5.18
N GLU A 247 31.25 -15.44 4.75
CA GLU A 247 30.01 -16.19 4.81
C GLU A 247 29.49 -16.46 3.38
N MET A 248 29.20 -17.74 3.09
CA MET A 248 28.57 -18.11 1.82
C MET A 248 27.09 -17.76 1.84
N ARG A 249 26.81 -16.49 1.59
CA ARG A 249 25.44 -15.96 1.50
C ARG A 249 25.16 -15.52 0.07
N LEU A 250 24.02 -15.95 -0.46
CA LEU A 250 23.49 -15.45 -1.73
C LEU A 250 22.38 -14.45 -1.45
N HIS A 251 22.59 -13.22 -1.85
CA HIS A 251 21.55 -12.22 -1.88
C HIS A 251 20.74 -12.39 -3.15
N LEU A 252 19.49 -12.86 -3.03
CA LEU A 252 18.61 -13.14 -4.17
C LEU A 252 17.75 -11.95 -4.58
N GLY A 253 17.67 -10.93 -3.72
CA GLY A 253 16.82 -9.78 -3.94
C GLY A 253 16.10 -9.37 -2.67
N LYS A 254 14.84 -8.95 -2.82
CA LYS A 254 13.98 -8.59 -1.70
C LYS A 254 12.71 -9.43 -1.71
N GLU A 255 12.16 -9.67 -0.54
CA GLU A 255 10.81 -10.23 -0.43
C GLU A 255 9.78 -9.30 -1.06
N VAL A 256 8.80 -9.88 -1.76
CA VAL A 256 7.69 -9.15 -2.35
C VAL A 256 6.63 -8.93 -1.25
N ASP A 257 7.01 -8.15 -0.25
CA ASP A 257 6.14 -7.77 0.86
C ASP A 257 6.29 -6.28 1.18
N TYR A 258 5.51 -5.78 2.12
CA TYR A 258 5.59 -4.37 2.54
C TYR A 258 6.93 -4.02 3.20
N GLU A 259 7.55 -4.95 3.93
CA GLU A 259 8.81 -4.69 4.63
C GLU A 259 10.00 -4.72 3.66
N GLN A 260 9.87 -5.42 2.52
CA GLN A 260 10.91 -5.56 1.48
C GLN A 260 12.26 -5.98 2.06
N LYS A 261 12.24 -6.98 2.96
CA LYS A 261 13.46 -7.52 3.55
C LYS A 261 14.34 -8.14 2.48
N ASP A 262 15.63 -8.07 2.71
CA ASP A 262 16.59 -8.74 1.83
C ASP A 262 16.41 -10.25 1.90
N LEU A 263 16.19 -10.88 0.75
CA LEU A 263 16.13 -12.34 0.62
C LEU A 263 17.52 -12.88 0.48
N ILE A 264 18.02 -13.48 1.56
CA ILE A 264 19.37 -14.03 1.64
C ILE A 264 19.27 -15.53 1.86
N VAL A 265 19.95 -16.30 1.03
CA VAL A 265 20.15 -17.75 1.22
C VAL A 265 21.55 -17.97 1.77
N GLU A 266 21.61 -18.63 2.91
CA GLU A 266 22.88 -19.04 3.53
C GLU A 266 23.20 -20.47 3.09
N PHE A 267 24.41 -20.68 2.57
CA PHE A 267 24.92 -22.04 2.26
C PHE A 267 25.75 -22.52 3.44
N GLU A 268 25.20 -23.42 4.22
CA GLU A 268 25.95 -24.16 5.22
C GLU A 268 26.90 -25.16 4.55
N SER A 269 28.04 -25.45 5.17
CA SER A 269 29.24 -25.94 4.52
C SER A 269 29.16 -27.29 3.79
N ASN A 270 28.08 -28.05 3.89
CA ASN A 270 28.05 -29.41 3.35
C ASN A 270 26.83 -29.84 2.50
N GLU A 271 25.71 -29.11 2.45
CA GLU A 271 24.49 -29.68 1.85
C GLU A 271 23.52 -28.68 1.20
N SER A 272 23.94 -27.50 0.80
CA SER A 272 23.02 -26.51 0.25
C SER A 272 22.97 -26.58 -1.28
N HIS A 273 21.79 -26.89 -1.80
CA HIS A 273 21.51 -26.88 -3.23
C HIS A 273 20.44 -25.82 -3.54
N LEU A 274 20.62 -25.07 -4.62
CA LEU A 274 19.63 -24.11 -5.11
C LEU A 274 19.17 -24.52 -6.50
N LEU A 275 17.87 -24.77 -6.66
CA LEU A 275 17.24 -24.98 -7.95
C LEU A 275 16.55 -23.71 -8.40
N VAL A 276 16.91 -23.22 -9.57
CA VAL A 276 16.26 -22.07 -10.22
C VAL A 276 15.58 -22.54 -11.50
N VAL A 277 14.29 -22.33 -11.57
CA VAL A 277 13.49 -22.63 -12.76
C VAL A 277 12.84 -21.35 -13.28
N SER A 278 13.12 -21.00 -14.54
CA SER A 278 12.52 -19.84 -15.19
C SER A 278 12.40 -20.08 -16.69
N GLN A 279 11.29 -19.63 -17.28
CA GLN A 279 11.12 -19.58 -18.74
C GLN A 279 11.73 -18.30 -19.34
N ASP A 280 11.92 -17.26 -18.52
CA ASP A 280 12.53 -15.99 -18.95
C ASP A 280 14.06 -16.08 -18.93
N LEU A 281 14.65 -15.99 -20.14
CA LEU A 281 16.09 -16.01 -20.32
C LEU A 281 16.79 -14.82 -19.65
N ASN A 282 16.19 -13.62 -19.70
CA ASN A 282 16.78 -12.43 -19.12
C ASN A 282 16.83 -12.51 -17.60
N ALA A 283 15.76 -13.02 -16.97
CA ALA A 283 15.73 -13.27 -15.53
C ALA A 283 16.78 -14.30 -15.11
N ARG A 284 16.98 -15.39 -15.89
CA ARG A 284 18.03 -16.38 -15.63
C ARG A 284 19.44 -15.75 -15.71
N ILE A 285 19.69 -14.95 -16.75
CA ILE A 285 20.99 -14.26 -16.91
C ILE A 285 21.21 -13.26 -15.78
N ALA A 286 20.19 -12.52 -15.38
CA ALA A 286 20.28 -11.58 -14.27
C ALA A 286 20.65 -12.28 -12.95
N LEU A 287 19.99 -13.40 -12.64
CA LEU A 287 20.33 -14.21 -11.45
C LEU A 287 21.75 -14.78 -11.53
N MET A 288 22.19 -15.27 -12.69
CA MET A 288 23.57 -15.77 -12.85
C MET A 288 24.61 -14.66 -12.62
N LYS A 289 24.36 -13.46 -13.15
CA LYS A 289 25.22 -12.29 -12.91
C LYS A 289 25.25 -11.92 -11.43
N LEU A 290 24.08 -11.94 -10.77
CA LEU A 290 23.95 -11.70 -9.34
C LEU A 290 24.76 -12.71 -8.54
N PHE A 291 24.68 -14.01 -8.85
CA PHE A 291 25.45 -15.06 -8.19
C PHE A 291 26.96 -14.84 -8.41
N ALA A 292 27.39 -14.59 -9.66
CA ALA A 292 28.80 -14.31 -9.93
C ALA A 292 29.34 -13.13 -9.12
N GLN A 293 28.54 -12.07 -8.97
CA GLN A 293 28.91 -10.90 -8.18
C GLN A 293 29.00 -11.23 -6.67
N ASN A 294 28.04 -11.99 -6.13
CA ASN A 294 28.07 -12.44 -4.74
C ASN A 294 29.32 -13.29 -4.44
N PHE A 295 29.63 -14.28 -5.28
CA PHE A 295 30.80 -15.15 -5.13
C PHE A 295 32.10 -14.36 -5.25
N LYS A 296 32.21 -13.43 -6.21
CA LYS A 296 33.37 -12.54 -6.35
C LYS A 296 33.59 -11.71 -5.08
N THR A 297 32.52 -11.14 -4.53
CA THR A 297 32.59 -10.32 -3.31
C THR A 297 33.01 -11.16 -2.08
N ALA A 298 32.57 -12.41 -2.02
CA ALA A 298 32.97 -13.36 -0.97
C ALA A 298 34.36 -13.98 -1.18
N ASN A 299 35.07 -13.59 -2.25
CA ASN A 299 36.37 -14.16 -2.64
C ASN A 299 36.32 -15.70 -2.78
N LYS A 300 35.28 -16.23 -3.37
CA LYS A 300 35.06 -17.66 -3.63
C LYS A 300 35.04 -17.93 -5.13
N GLU A 301 35.45 -19.14 -5.50
CA GLU A 301 35.38 -19.60 -6.87
C GLU A 301 33.97 -20.02 -7.22
N LEU A 302 33.55 -19.69 -8.43
CA LEU A 302 32.28 -20.08 -9.02
C LEU A 302 32.55 -20.77 -10.36
N LEU A 303 32.12 -22.02 -10.45
CA LEU A 303 32.20 -22.79 -11.68
C LEU A 303 30.84 -22.79 -12.36
N PHE A 304 30.80 -22.26 -13.58
CA PHE A 304 29.59 -22.32 -14.42
C PHE A 304 29.68 -23.52 -15.36
N TYR A 305 28.74 -24.44 -15.23
CA TYR A 305 28.52 -25.46 -16.25
C TYR A 305 27.31 -25.08 -17.11
N ASN A 306 27.56 -24.74 -18.35
CA ASN A 306 26.51 -24.35 -19.30
C ASN A 306 26.22 -25.51 -20.28
N ALA A 307 25.06 -26.14 -20.14
CA ALA A 307 24.59 -27.18 -21.03
C ALA A 307 23.95 -26.61 -22.31
N GLU A 308 23.63 -25.33 -22.36
CA GLU A 308 23.06 -24.66 -23.53
C GLU A 308 24.07 -23.68 -24.15
N LYS A 309 24.50 -23.93 -25.37
CA LYS A 309 25.45 -23.08 -26.12
C LYS A 309 25.02 -21.60 -26.28
N ARG A 310 23.82 -21.23 -25.90
CA ARG A 310 23.26 -19.87 -26.07
C ARG A 310 23.55 -18.92 -24.91
N LEU A 311 24.08 -19.38 -23.79
CA LEU A 311 24.30 -18.56 -22.59
C LEU A 311 25.68 -17.92 -22.49
N VAL A 312 26.58 -18.18 -23.46
CA VAL A 312 27.92 -17.59 -23.48
C VAL A 312 28.00 -16.60 -24.63
N ARG A 313 27.61 -15.37 -24.39
CA ARG A 313 28.05 -14.16 -25.11
C ARG A 313 28.14 -12.97 -24.18
#